data_7dc8b52529dc10518340edfcda23dcb8
#
_entry.id   7dc8b52529dc10518340edfcda23dcb8
#
_cell.length_a   1.000
_cell.length_b   1.000
_cell.length_c   1.000
_cell.angle_alpha   90.00
_cell.angle_beta   90.00
_cell.angle_gamma   90.00
#
_symmetry.space_group_name_H-M   'P 1'
#
loop_
_entity.id
_entity.type
_entity.pdbx_description
1 polymer ?
#
loop_
_entity_poly.entity_id
_entity_poly.type
_entity_poly.pdbx_seq_one_letter_code
_entity_poly.pdbx_strand_id
1 'polypeptide(L)'
;MKIKTNYANTPVWREINVKSRIPESLKMLEVMARNIWWAWNDDATEMFRELDPELWRAVGQNPVALLERLNYEKLEALSVDKEMLGKINAIYDRFTEYMSVKPDKNRPSVAYFCMEYGLTHVLKIYSGGLGILAGDYLKEASDSNVDMCGIGFLYRYGYFTQSLSMDGQQIANYEAQNFGSLPLERVKDENDQPMVLDVPYLNYYVHAYVWRVNVGRVPLYLLDTDNEMNSEFDRSITHQLYGGDWENRLKQEILLGIGGVLLLKKLGIKKDVYHCNEGHAALCNVQRLCDYVESGMSFDEALEVVRASSLYTVHTPVPAGHDYFDEGLFGKYMGGYPQRMGISWQDL
;
A
#
# COMPACT_ATOMS: atom_id res chain seq x y z
N MET A 1 -21.33 -33.89 -36.74
CA MET A 1 -20.21 -33.59 -35.83
C MET A 1 -20.24 -32.09 -35.59
N LYS A 2 -20.72 -31.58 -34.41
CA LYS A 2 -20.69 -30.18 -34.11
C LYS A 2 -19.32 -29.86 -33.49
N ILE A 3 -18.48 -29.18 -34.23
CA ILE A 3 -17.21 -28.65 -33.72
C ILE A 3 -17.57 -27.52 -32.75
N LYS A 4 -17.40 -27.77 -31.46
CA LYS A 4 -17.45 -26.70 -30.46
C LYS A 4 -16.15 -25.89 -30.58
N THR A 5 -16.16 -24.82 -31.35
CA THR A 5 -15.09 -23.83 -31.35
C THR A 5 -15.20 -23.00 -30.09
N ASN A 6 -14.72 -23.52 -28.96
CA ASN A 6 -14.51 -22.71 -27.78
C ASN A 6 -13.38 -21.74 -28.09
N TYR A 7 -13.67 -20.44 -28.07
CA TYR A 7 -12.71 -19.31 -28.11
C TYR A 7 -12.04 -18.95 -29.44
N ALA A 8 -12.34 -19.60 -30.56
CA ALA A 8 -11.66 -19.30 -31.84
C ALA A 8 -11.91 -17.86 -32.38
N ASN A 9 -12.93 -17.16 -31.89
CA ASN A 9 -13.30 -15.81 -32.35
C ASN A 9 -13.38 -14.77 -31.20
N THR A 10 -12.85 -15.08 -30.03
CA THR A 10 -12.77 -14.07 -28.96
C THR A 10 -11.48 -13.28 -29.16
N PRO A 11 -11.57 -11.95 -29.42
CA PRO A 11 -10.35 -11.15 -29.57
C PRO A 11 -9.58 -11.14 -28.25
N VAL A 12 -8.31 -11.51 -28.32
CA VAL A 12 -7.39 -11.39 -27.20
C VAL A 12 -6.74 -10.01 -27.29
N TRP A 13 -7.19 -9.10 -26.48
CA TRP A 13 -6.59 -7.77 -26.37
C TRP A 13 -5.30 -7.88 -25.56
N ARG A 14 -4.20 -7.39 -26.14
CA ARG A 14 -2.93 -7.20 -25.44
C ARG A 14 -2.63 -5.70 -25.44
N GLU A 15 -2.45 -5.14 -24.28
CA GLU A 15 -1.95 -3.79 -24.14
C GLU A 15 -0.46 -3.79 -24.44
N ILE A 16 -0.05 -3.00 -25.43
CA ILE A 16 1.36 -2.78 -25.77
C ILE A 16 1.67 -1.34 -25.40
N ASN A 17 2.40 -1.16 -24.31
CA ASN A 17 2.91 0.13 -23.89
C ASN A 17 4.27 0.39 -24.53
N VAL A 18 4.33 1.34 -25.45
CA VAL A 18 5.57 1.82 -26.03
C VAL A 18 5.99 3.07 -25.25
N LYS A 19 7.11 2.99 -24.55
CA LYS A 19 7.71 4.10 -23.79
C LYS A 19 8.98 4.59 -24.50
N SER A 20 9.22 5.90 -24.48
CA SER A 20 10.48 6.46 -24.91
C SER A 20 11.61 5.95 -23.99
N ARG A 21 12.74 5.59 -24.57
CA ARG A 21 13.90 5.20 -23.79
C ARG A 21 14.50 6.45 -23.15
N ILE A 22 14.58 6.48 -21.84
CA ILE A 22 15.22 7.58 -21.11
C ILE A 22 16.72 7.53 -21.32
N PRO A 23 17.37 8.63 -21.78
CA PRO A 23 18.82 8.73 -21.90
C PRO A 23 19.54 8.45 -20.59
N GLU A 24 20.77 7.91 -20.67
CA GLU A 24 21.56 7.55 -19.48
C GLU A 24 21.76 8.71 -18.51
N SER A 25 21.97 9.94 -19.05
CA SER A 25 22.15 11.17 -18.27
C SER A 25 20.89 11.60 -17.49
N LEU A 26 19.71 11.00 -17.76
CA LEU A 26 18.42 11.31 -17.13
C LEU A 26 17.85 10.14 -16.32
N LYS A 27 18.53 8.99 -16.24
CA LYS A 27 18.01 7.80 -15.53
C LYS A 27 17.74 8.01 -14.05
N MET A 28 18.43 8.93 -13.42
CA MET A 28 18.18 9.30 -12.02
C MET A 28 16.77 9.85 -11.79
N LEU A 29 16.12 10.40 -12.82
CA LEU A 29 14.73 10.85 -12.74
C LEU A 29 13.77 9.68 -12.49
N GLU A 30 14.01 8.50 -13.07
CA GLU A 30 13.17 7.31 -12.84
C GLU A 30 13.25 6.85 -11.39
N VAL A 31 14.46 6.90 -10.79
CA VAL A 31 14.68 6.53 -9.39
C VAL A 31 13.93 7.49 -8.46
N MET A 32 14.10 8.80 -8.70
CA MET A 32 13.41 9.84 -7.89
C MET A 32 11.89 9.80 -8.08
N ALA A 33 11.40 9.60 -9.31
CA ALA A 33 9.95 9.53 -9.59
C ALA A 33 9.25 8.39 -8.86
N ARG A 34 9.94 7.25 -8.64
CA ARG A 34 9.40 6.08 -7.94
C ARG A 34 9.55 6.12 -6.43
N ASN A 35 10.28 7.09 -5.87
CA ASN A 35 10.32 7.35 -4.45
C ASN A 35 9.55 8.65 -4.17
N ILE A 36 8.49 8.58 -3.40
CA ILE A 36 7.62 9.74 -3.18
C ILE A 36 8.25 10.84 -2.31
N TRP A 37 9.53 10.75 -1.98
CA TRP A 37 10.30 11.79 -1.31
C TRP A 37 10.14 13.17 -1.99
N TRP A 38 9.97 13.21 -3.30
CA TRP A 38 9.68 14.43 -4.05
C TRP A 38 8.39 15.14 -3.58
N ALA A 39 7.41 14.41 -3.04
CA ALA A 39 6.10 14.97 -2.72
C ALA A 39 6.10 15.92 -1.51
N TRP A 40 7.17 15.92 -0.71
CA TRP A 40 7.38 16.86 0.40
C TRP A 40 8.74 17.58 0.32
N ASN A 41 9.33 17.58 -0.88
CA ASN A 41 10.53 18.36 -1.22
C ASN A 41 10.21 19.23 -2.43
N ASP A 42 9.89 20.51 -2.17
CA ASP A 42 9.35 21.44 -3.15
C ASP A 42 10.23 21.60 -4.38
N ASP A 43 11.55 21.67 -4.21
CA ASP A 43 12.49 21.79 -5.31
C ASP A 43 12.58 20.52 -6.17
N ALA A 44 12.36 19.34 -5.61
CA ALA A 44 12.25 18.10 -6.38
C ALA A 44 10.93 18.08 -7.21
N THR A 45 9.82 18.52 -6.59
CA THR A 45 8.54 18.69 -7.30
C THR A 45 8.67 19.73 -8.42
N GLU A 46 9.30 20.85 -8.14
CA GLU A 46 9.54 21.93 -9.10
C GLU A 46 10.41 21.47 -10.28
N MET A 47 11.46 20.71 -10.01
CA MET A 47 12.29 20.12 -11.05
C MET A 47 11.47 19.26 -12.01
N PHE A 48 10.59 18.37 -11.51
CA PHE A 48 9.72 17.59 -12.38
C PHE A 48 8.77 18.47 -13.19
N ARG A 49 8.21 19.52 -12.60
CA ARG A 49 7.35 20.47 -13.29
C ARG A 49 8.08 21.17 -14.43
N GLU A 50 9.33 21.56 -14.23
CA GLU A 50 10.13 22.28 -15.23
C GLU A 50 10.52 21.43 -16.43
N LEU A 51 10.55 20.09 -16.31
CA LEU A 51 10.83 19.21 -17.46
C LEU A 51 9.84 19.46 -18.60
N ASP A 52 8.54 19.56 -18.27
CA ASP A 52 7.47 19.93 -19.20
C ASP A 52 6.23 20.40 -18.39
N PRO A 53 6.04 21.73 -18.21
CA PRO A 53 4.95 22.26 -17.37
C PRO A 53 3.54 21.95 -17.88
N GLU A 54 3.36 21.80 -19.19
CA GLU A 54 2.05 21.47 -19.78
C GLU A 54 1.73 20.01 -19.59
N LEU A 55 2.67 19.14 -19.89
CA LEU A 55 2.53 17.70 -19.68
C LEU A 55 2.39 17.38 -18.18
N TRP A 56 3.15 18.05 -17.31
CA TRP A 56 3.04 17.93 -15.85
C TRP A 56 1.60 18.13 -15.36
N ARG A 57 0.94 19.19 -15.82
CA ARG A 57 -0.48 19.42 -15.52
C ARG A 57 -1.39 18.36 -16.13
N ALA A 58 -1.14 17.98 -17.39
CA ALA A 58 -1.94 17.00 -18.12
C ALA A 58 -1.90 15.59 -17.52
N VAL A 59 -0.79 15.21 -16.89
CA VAL A 59 -0.63 13.90 -16.19
C VAL A 59 -1.01 13.97 -14.71
N GLY A 60 -1.64 15.06 -14.26
CA GLY A 60 -2.07 15.21 -12.87
C GLY A 60 -0.90 15.30 -11.88
N GLN A 61 0.21 15.95 -12.29
CA GLN A 61 1.40 16.15 -11.46
C GLN A 61 2.04 14.83 -10.97
N ASN A 62 1.98 13.81 -11.80
CA ASN A 62 2.55 12.49 -11.55
C ASN A 62 3.89 12.34 -12.28
N PRO A 63 5.03 12.30 -11.57
CA PRO A 63 6.35 12.24 -12.22
C PRO A 63 6.58 10.94 -12.99
N VAL A 64 6.00 9.80 -12.56
CA VAL A 64 6.10 8.54 -13.29
C VAL A 64 5.39 8.66 -14.63
N ALA A 65 4.13 9.14 -14.62
CA ALA A 65 3.36 9.34 -15.83
C ALA A 65 3.96 10.43 -16.73
N LEU A 66 4.59 11.47 -16.15
CA LEU A 66 5.34 12.47 -16.89
C LEU A 66 6.47 11.82 -17.71
N LEU A 67 7.34 11.06 -17.05
CA LEU A 67 8.48 10.40 -17.70
C LEU A 67 8.04 9.38 -18.76
N GLU A 68 6.91 8.70 -18.54
CA GLU A 68 6.35 7.75 -19.50
C GLU A 68 5.84 8.43 -20.79
N ARG A 69 5.41 9.69 -20.70
CA ARG A 69 4.77 10.43 -21.80
C ARG A 69 5.66 11.49 -22.43
N LEU A 70 6.83 11.80 -21.85
CA LEU A 70 7.81 12.65 -22.50
C LEU A 70 8.21 12.04 -23.85
N ASN A 71 8.16 12.83 -24.91
CA ASN A 71 8.58 12.37 -26.22
C ASN A 71 10.12 12.33 -26.34
N TYR A 72 10.61 11.60 -27.33
CA TYR A 72 12.04 11.38 -27.52
C TYR A 72 12.81 12.68 -27.78
N GLU A 73 12.26 13.60 -28.58
CA GLU A 73 12.88 14.89 -28.91
C GLU A 73 13.10 15.75 -27.65
N LYS A 74 12.11 15.76 -26.76
CA LYS A 74 12.22 16.48 -25.48
C LYS A 74 13.27 15.85 -24.57
N LEU A 75 13.30 14.51 -24.50
CA LEU A 75 14.29 13.77 -23.72
C LEU A 75 15.72 14.00 -24.26
N GLU A 76 15.90 14.04 -25.57
CA GLU A 76 17.19 14.38 -26.17
C GLU A 76 17.60 15.81 -25.83
N ALA A 77 16.71 16.80 -25.98
CA ALA A 77 16.97 18.17 -25.63
C ALA A 77 17.40 18.33 -24.16
N LEU A 78 16.67 17.70 -23.23
CA LEU A 78 16.98 17.70 -21.79
C LEU A 78 18.33 17.02 -21.51
N SER A 79 18.69 15.98 -22.26
CA SER A 79 19.92 15.20 -22.04
C SER A 79 21.21 15.98 -22.33
N VAL A 80 21.12 17.09 -23.04
CA VAL A 80 22.24 17.98 -23.37
C VAL A 80 22.14 19.39 -22.75
N ASP A 81 21.02 19.67 -22.08
CA ASP A 81 20.79 20.93 -21.36
C ASP A 81 21.62 20.94 -20.07
N LYS A 82 22.70 21.69 -20.06
CA LYS A 82 23.64 21.73 -18.93
C LYS A 82 23.05 22.35 -17.67
N GLU A 83 22.14 23.31 -17.80
CA GLU A 83 21.51 23.98 -16.67
C GLU A 83 20.52 22.98 -15.98
N MET A 84 19.66 22.37 -16.78
CA MET A 84 18.71 21.38 -16.29
C MET A 84 19.43 20.15 -15.72
N LEU A 85 20.44 19.62 -16.38
CA LEU A 85 21.25 18.50 -15.86
C LEU A 85 21.95 18.87 -14.54
N GLY A 86 22.44 20.11 -14.42
CA GLY A 86 23.04 20.62 -13.17
C GLY A 86 22.01 20.59 -12.02
N LYS A 87 20.78 21.06 -12.27
CA LYS A 87 19.68 21.04 -11.31
C LYS A 87 19.28 19.61 -10.91
N ILE A 88 19.08 18.73 -11.91
CA ILE A 88 18.73 17.33 -11.68
C ILE A 88 19.79 16.63 -10.84
N ASN A 89 21.08 16.80 -11.17
CA ASN A 89 22.16 16.19 -10.42
C ASN A 89 22.22 16.70 -8.97
N ALA A 90 22.09 18.00 -8.74
CA ALA A 90 22.11 18.56 -7.38
C ALA A 90 20.99 18.01 -6.50
N ILE A 91 19.79 17.83 -7.06
CA ILE A 91 18.65 17.24 -6.35
C ILE A 91 18.88 15.74 -6.11
N TYR A 92 19.41 15.02 -7.10
CA TYR A 92 19.73 13.60 -6.99
C TYR A 92 20.83 13.32 -5.97
N ASP A 93 21.88 14.15 -5.91
CA ASP A 93 22.94 14.03 -4.91
C ASP A 93 22.38 14.18 -3.48
N ARG A 94 21.52 15.17 -3.26
CA ARG A 94 20.82 15.36 -1.99
C ARG A 94 19.87 14.20 -1.65
N PHE A 95 19.16 13.69 -2.64
CA PHE A 95 18.31 12.50 -2.47
C PHE A 95 19.16 11.27 -2.09
N THR A 96 20.27 11.03 -2.75
CA THR A 96 21.15 9.89 -2.46
C THR A 96 21.82 10.01 -1.10
N GLU A 97 22.24 11.20 -0.71
CA GLU A 97 22.75 11.51 0.64
C GLU A 97 21.67 11.18 1.69
N TYR A 98 20.46 11.70 1.49
CA TYR A 98 19.31 11.40 2.34
C TYR A 98 19.06 9.88 2.46
N MET A 99 19.03 9.16 1.35
CA MET A 99 18.79 7.70 1.33
C MET A 99 19.92 6.88 1.93
N SER A 100 21.15 7.41 2.01
CA SER A 100 22.32 6.71 2.54
C SER A 100 22.32 6.54 4.05
N VAL A 101 21.56 7.36 4.77
CA VAL A 101 21.50 7.36 6.23
C VAL A 101 20.81 6.10 6.73
N LYS A 102 21.48 5.35 7.59
CA LYS A 102 20.93 4.12 8.19
C LYS A 102 20.02 4.45 9.37
N PRO A 103 18.96 3.65 9.61
CA PRO A 103 18.12 3.82 10.79
C PRO A 103 18.92 3.77 12.11
N ASP A 104 18.48 4.58 13.08
CA ASP A 104 19.04 4.59 14.42
C ASP A 104 18.62 3.32 15.17
N LYS A 105 19.57 2.41 15.38
CA LYS A 105 19.35 1.13 16.08
C LYS A 105 19.09 1.26 17.58
N ASN A 106 19.28 2.45 18.17
CA ASN A 106 18.97 2.70 19.57
C ASN A 106 17.49 3.03 19.80
N ARG A 107 16.74 3.22 18.73
CA ARG A 107 15.28 3.43 18.75
C ARG A 107 14.56 2.12 18.45
N PRO A 108 13.37 1.88 19.06
CA PRO A 108 12.54 0.74 18.67
C PRO A 108 12.15 0.81 17.20
N SER A 109 12.16 -0.35 16.57
CA SER A 109 11.66 -0.48 15.20
C SER A 109 10.14 -0.70 15.19
N VAL A 110 9.44 -0.15 14.18
CA VAL A 110 7.98 -0.07 14.16
C VAL A 110 7.38 -0.69 12.89
N ALA A 111 6.38 -1.56 13.05
CA ALA A 111 5.45 -1.93 11.99
C ALA A 111 4.14 -1.15 12.20
N TYR A 112 3.77 -0.29 11.26
CA TYR A 112 2.61 0.59 11.36
C TYR A 112 1.50 0.12 10.43
N PHE A 113 0.33 -0.16 10.99
CA PHE A 113 -0.83 -0.71 10.29
C PHE A 113 -1.92 0.33 10.18
N CYS A 114 -2.33 0.65 8.96
CA CYS A 114 -3.43 1.56 8.68
C CYS A 114 -4.14 1.20 7.39
N MET A 115 -5.46 1.40 7.32
CA MET A 115 -6.24 1.16 6.11
C MET A 115 -6.02 2.22 5.03
N GLU A 116 -5.53 3.41 5.39
CA GLU A 116 -5.39 4.53 4.47
C GLU A 116 -4.12 5.35 4.74
N TYR A 117 -3.51 5.84 3.67
CA TYR A 117 -2.30 6.66 3.72
C TYR A 117 -2.40 7.83 2.75
N GLY A 118 -2.51 9.04 3.27
CA GLY A 118 -2.54 10.29 2.52
C GLY A 118 -1.13 10.80 2.22
N LEU A 119 -0.46 10.21 1.25
CA LEU A 119 0.94 10.51 0.94
C LEU A 119 1.09 11.57 -0.15
N THR A 120 0.31 11.41 -1.21
CA THR A 120 0.26 12.31 -2.37
C THR A 120 -1.08 12.12 -3.08
N HIS A 121 -1.54 13.16 -3.77
CA HIS A 121 -2.77 13.11 -4.57
C HIS A 121 -2.71 12.13 -5.74
N VAL A 122 -1.50 11.75 -6.17
CA VAL A 122 -1.27 10.77 -7.25
C VAL A 122 -1.69 9.37 -6.82
N LEU A 123 -1.54 9.03 -5.55
CA LEU A 123 -1.81 7.72 -4.99
C LEU A 123 -3.12 7.77 -4.18
N LYS A 124 -4.21 7.31 -4.79
CA LYS A 124 -5.57 7.41 -4.22
C LYS A 124 -5.85 6.26 -3.23
N ILE A 125 -5.16 6.25 -2.09
CA ILE A 125 -5.29 5.24 -1.04
C ILE A 125 -5.69 5.85 0.32
N TYR A 126 -6.38 6.98 0.31
CA TYR A 126 -6.90 7.64 1.51
C TYR A 126 -8.19 8.42 1.20
N SER A 127 -8.94 8.78 2.22
CA SER A 127 -10.15 9.59 2.09
C SER A 127 -10.12 10.87 2.91
N GLY A 128 -9.58 10.84 4.12
CA GLY A 128 -9.67 11.95 5.06
C GLY A 128 -8.48 12.11 5.99
N GLY A 129 -8.74 12.76 7.15
CA GLY A 129 -7.71 13.15 8.11
C GLY A 129 -6.90 11.99 8.70
N LEU A 130 -7.53 10.82 8.87
CA LEU A 130 -6.83 9.61 9.33
C LEU A 130 -5.71 9.22 8.38
N GLY A 131 -5.99 9.24 7.07
CA GLY A 131 -5.00 8.94 6.04
C GLY A 131 -3.91 10.00 5.94
N ILE A 132 -4.26 11.29 6.07
CA ILE A 132 -3.28 12.38 6.09
C ILE A 132 -2.33 12.21 7.27
N LEU A 133 -2.84 11.94 8.47
CA LEU A 133 -2.00 11.66 9.64
C LEU A 133 -1.06 10.48 9.39
N ALA A 134 -1.58 9.37 8.88
CA ALA A 134 -0.78 8.17 8.59
C ALA A 134 0.32 8.44 7.54
N GLY A 135 -0.01 9.20 6.49
CA GLY A 135 0.94 9.61 5.46
C GLY A 135 2.04 10.51 6.00
N ASP A 136 1.68 11.54 6.77
CA ASP A 136 2.63 12.46 7.40
C ASP A 136 3.51 11.76 8.42
N TYR A 137 2.96 10.80 9.16
CA TYR A 137 3.72 9.98 10.10
C TYR A 137 4.82 9.16 9.40
N LEU A 138 4.54 8.56 8.23
CA LEU A 138 5.56 7.85 7.46
C LEU A 138 6.64 8.81 6.89
N LYS A 139 6.23 10.00 6.42
CA LYS A 139 7.18 11.02 5.93
C LYS A 139 8.10 11.50 7.05
N GLU A 140 7.52 11.85 8.21
CA GLU A 140 8.30 12.27 9.39
C GLU A 140 9.20 11.14 9.90
N ALA A 141 8.71 9.89 9.96
CA ALA A 141 9.53 8.74 10.33
C ALA A 141 10.73 8.55 9.39
N SER A 142 10.52 8.84 8.09
CA SER A 142 11.61 8.85 7.11
C SER A 142 12.60 9.98 7.40
N ASP A 143 12.15 11.21 7.64
CA ASP A 143 13.00 12.37 7.89
C ASP A 143 13.74 12.23 9.23
N SER A 144 13.06 11.70 10.26
CA SER A 144 13.64 11.41 11.59
C SER A 144 14.45 10.11 11.65
N ASN A 145 14.64 9.41 10.53
CA ASN A 145 15.45 8.20 10.42
C ASN A 145 15.01 7.06 11.36
N VAL A 146 13.70 6.85 11.49
CA VAL A 146 13.11 5.75 12.28
C VAL A 146 13.09 4.48 11.45
N ASP A 147 13.47 3.33 12.06
CA ASP A 147 13.31 2.01 11.45
C ASP A 147 11.82 1.60 11.45
N MET A 148 11.09 2.06 10.44
CA MET A 148 9.65 1.85 10.29
C MET A 148 9.32 1.18 8.97
N CYS A 149 8.25 0.40 8.95
CA CYS A 149 7.54 0.01 7.73
C CYS A 149 6.04 0.20 7.92
N GLY A 150 5.35 0.61 6.85
CA GLY A 150 3.89 0.70 6.81
C GLY A 150 3.28 -0.54 6.17
N ILE A 151 2.04 -0.87 6.57
CA ILE A 151 1.21 -1.94 6.01
C ILE A 151 -0.18 -1.38 5.72
N GLY A 152 -0.68 -1.60 4.51
CA GLY A 152 -1.99 -1.11 4.09
C GLY A 152 -2.49 -1.82 2.84
N PHE A 153 -3.37 -1.15 2.10
CA PHE A 153 -4.00 -1.70 0.90
C PHE A 153 -3.70 -0.84 -0.34
N LEU A 154 -3.56 -1.51 -1.48
CA LEU A 154 -3.61 -0.87 -2.78
C LEU A 154 -5.03 -1.00 -3.33
N TYR A 155 -5.82 0.05 -3.17
CA TYR A 155 -7.21 0.05 -3.64
C TYR A 155 -7.28 0.20 -5.15
N ARG A 156 -8.11 -0.64 -5.79
CA ARG A 156 -8.33 -0.57 -7.24
C ARG A 156 -8.97 0.74 -7.67
N TYR A 157 -9.99 1.20 -6.93
CA TYR A 157 -10.72 2.43 -7.20
C TYR A 157 -10.43 3.54 -6.19
N GLY A 158 -9.86 3.19 -5.04
CA GLY A 158 -9.60 4.14 -3.95
C GLY A 158 -10.88 4.68 -3.33
N TYR A 159 -10.91 5.99 -3.11
CA TYR A 159 -12.08 6.73 -2.67
C TYR A 159 -12.68 7.50 -3.86
N PHE A 160 -13.99 7.76 -3.84
CA PHE A 160 -14.67 8.40 -4.97
C PHE A 160 -14.27 9.87 -5.14
N THR A 161 -14.36 10.34 -6.37
CA THR A 161 -14.37 11.76 -6.70
C THR A 161 -15.82 12.21 -6.91
N GLN A 162 -16.15 13.40 -6.40
CA GLN A 162 -17.48 13.94 -6.47
C GLN A 162 -17.65 14.84 -7.69
N SER A 163 -18.75 14.65 -8.44
CA SER A 163 -19.24 15.61 -9.40
C SER A 163 -20.71 15.91 -9.12
N LEU A 164 -21.24 16.96 -9.76
CA LEU A 164 -22.64 17.31 -9.69
C LEU A 164 -23.30 17.10 -11.06
N SER A 165 -24.50 16.55 -11.05
CA SER A 165 -25.36 16.50 -12.22
C SER A 165 -25.93 17.90 -12.54
N MET A 166 -26.57 18.06 -13.70
CA MET A 166 -27.18 19.32 -14.11
C MET A 166 -28.29 19.79 -13.16
N ASP A 167 -28.95 18.89 -12.45
CA ASP A 167 -30.00 19.13 -11.47
C ASP A 167 -29.46 19.21 -10.03
N GLY A 168 -28.12 19.24 -9.84
CA GLY A 168 -27.47 19.43 -8.54
C GLY A 168 -27.35 18.17 -7.69
N GLN A 169 -27.61 16.98 -8.23
CA GLN A 169 -27.42 15.72 -7.51
C GLN A 169 -25.94 15.34 -7.46
N GLN A 170 -25.51 14.80 -6.32
CA GLN A 170 -24.17 14.27 -6.18
C GLN A 170 -23.98 13.01 -7.01
N ILE A 171 -22.90 12.96 -7.77
CA ILE A 171 -22.44 11.77 -8.48
C ILE A 171 -21.11 11.34 -7.89
N ALA A 172 -21.02 10.11 -7.39
CA ALA A 172 -19.79 9.50 -6.94
C ALA A 172 -19.13 8.76 -8.11
N ASN A 173 -17.93 9.19 -8.49
CA ASN A 173 -17.18 8.60 -9.59
C ASN A 173 -16.04 7.75 -9.03
N TYR A 174 -16.00 6.48 -9.40
CA TYR A 174 -14.95 5.54 -9.05
C TYR A 174 -14.13 5.19 -10.29
N GLU A 175 -12.91 5.69 -10.35
CA GLU A 175 -12.00 5.45 -11.46
C GLU A 175 -10.94 4.44 -11.06
N ALA A 176 -10.73 3.41 -11.90
CA ALA A 176 -9.68 2.43 -11.66
C ALA A 176 -8.30 3.07 -11.78
N GLN A 177 -7.47 2.88 -10.77
CA GLN A 177 -6.09 3.32 -10.78
C GLN A 177 -5.26 2.47 -11.75
N ASN A 178 -4.41 3.12 -12.55
CA ASN A 178 -3.41 2.43 -13.36
C ASN A 178 -2.13 2.25 -12.53
N PHE A 179 -1.97 1.12 -11.88
CA PHE A 179 -0.84 0.85 -10.99
C PHE A 179 0.53 0.93 -11.69
N GLY A 180 0.58 0.66 -12.99
CA GLY A 180 1.82 0.74 -13.78
C GLY A 180 2.41 2.13 -13.87
N SER A 181 1.55 3.17 -13.81
CA SER A 181 1.97 4.59 -13.91
C SER A 181 2.00 5.30 -12.55
N LEU A 182 1.99 4.56 -11.44
CA LEU A 182 2.07 5.11 -10.08
C LEU A 182 3.47 4.93 -9.49
N PRO A 183 3.86 5.73 -8.49
CA PRO A 183 5.14 5.63 -7.81
C PRO A 183 5.20 4.44 -6.85
N LEU A 184 5.02 3.24 -7.36
CA LEU A 184 5.04 1.99 -6.62
C LEU A 184 5.68 0.87 -7.45
N GLU A 185 6.09 -0.18 -6.77
CA GLU A 185 6.75 -1.33 -7.34
C GLU A 185 6.08 -2.62 -6.85
N ARG A 186 5.92 -3.60 -7.73
CA ARG A 186 5.49 -4.93 -7.31
C ARG A 186 6.65 -5.64 -6.62
N VAL A 187 6.42 -6.10 -5.40
CA VAL A 187 7.42 -6.89 -4.67
C VAL A 187 7.56 -8.24 -5.36
N LYS A 188 8.80 -8.67 -5.53
CA LYS A 188 9.13 -9.94 -6.17
C LYS A 188 9.67 -10.94 -5.15
N ASP A 189 9.48 -12.21 -5.43
CA ASP A 189 10.08 -13.31 -4.69
C ASP A 189 11.53 -13.58 -5.12
N GLU A 190 12.14 -14.62 -4.58
CA GLU A 190 13.51 -15.05 -4.89
C GLU A 190 13.72 -15.51 -6.35
N ASN A 191 12.63 -15.82 -7.06
CA ASN A 191 12.62 -16.23 -8.46
C ASN A 191 12.29 -15.08 -9.42
N ASP A 192 12.32 -13.84 -8.95
CA ASP A 192 11.92 -12.62 -9.69
C ASP A 192 10.45 -12.65 -10.17
N GLN A 193 9.60 -13.47 -9.52
CA GLN A 193 8.17 -13.51 -9.78
C GLN A 193 7.42 -12.61 -8.81
N PRO A 194 6.24 -12.08 -9.19
CA PRO A 194 5.40 -11.30 -8.27
C PRO A 194 5.14 -12.08 -6.97
N MET A 195 5.48 -11.47 -5.84
CA MET A 195 5.22 -12.08 -4.53
C MET A 195 3.72 -12.18 -4.29
N VAL A 196 3.26 -13.37 -3.96
CA VAL A 196 1.89 -13.67 -3.56
C VAL A 196 1.87 -13.99 -2.07
N LEU A 197 0.99 -13.34 -1.33
CA LEU A 197 0.70 -13.64 0.06
C LEU A 197 -0.59 -14.42 0.15
N ASP A 198 -0.56 -15.58 0.80
CA ASP A 198 -1.74 -16.40 1.07
C ASP A 198 -2.26 -16.08 2.47
N VAL A 199 -3.45 -15.49 2.55
CA VAL A 199 -4.10 -15.14 3.81
C VAL A 199 -5.24 -16.12 4.07
N PRO A 200 -5.29 -16.79 5.25
CA PRO A 200 -6.33 -17.77 5.53
C PRO A 200 -7.68 -17.11 5.79
N TYR A 201 -8.71 -17.60 5.10
CA TYR A 201 -10.11 -17.24 5.27
C TYR A 201 -10.93 -18.51 5.31
N LEU A 202 -11.70 -18.73 6.37
CA LEU A 202 -12.50 -19.95 6.52
C LEU A 202 -11.64 -21.22 6.27
N ASN A 203 -11.98 -21.95 5.21
CA ASN A 203 -11.29 -23.16 4.75
C ASN A 203 -10.56 -22.96 3.41
N TYR A 204 -10.30 -21.71 3.01
CA TYR A 204 -9.58 -21.35 1.78
C TYR A 204 -8.61 -20.20 2.04
N TYR A 205 -7.84 -19.84 1.00
CA TYR A 205 -6.92 -18.71 1.04
C TYR A 205 -7.37 -17.60 0.10
N VAL A 206 -7.24 -16.36 0.56
CA VAL A 206 -7.27 -15.18 -0.30
C VAL A 206 -5.83 -14.82 -0.67
N HIS A 207 -5.58 -14.67 -1.95
CA HIS A 207 -4.27 -14.40 -2.50
C HIS A 207 -4.09 -12.90 -2.72
N ALA A 208 -3.08 -12.29 -2.10
CA ALA A 208 -2.78 -10.89 -2.30
C ALA A 208 -1.42 -10.70 -2.98
N TYR A 209 -1.38 -9.89 -4.04
CA TYR A 209 -0.13 -9.33 -4.52
C TYR A 209 0.40 -8.31 -3.53
N VAL A 210 1.70 -8.22 -3.44
CA VAL A 210 2.38 -7.26 -2.55
C VAL A 210 3.02 -6.17 -3.41
N TRP A 211 2.67 -4.93 -3.10
CA TRP A 211 3.26 -3.74 -3.70
C TRP A 211 4.03 -2.95 -2.66
N ARG A 212 5.01 -2.19 -3.10
CA ARG A 212 5.81 -1.31 -2.25
C ARG A 212 5.79 0.11 -2.77
N VAL A 213 5.50 1.05 -1.88
CA VAL A 213 5.72 2.48 -2.05
C VAL A 213 6.94 2.87 -1.22
N ASN A 214 7.90 3.54 -1.83
CA ASN A 214 9.06 4.07 -1.12
C ASN A 214 8.72 5.48 -0.61
N VAL A 215 8.47 5.61 0.70
CA VAL A 215 8.23 6.88 1.38
C VAL A 215 9.57 7.38 1.93
N GLY A 216 10.39 7.97 1.04
CA GLY A 216 11.79 8.18 1.38
C GLY A 216 12.46 6.87 1.76
N ARG A 217 12.96 6.77 3.01
CA ARG A 217 13.60 5.57 3.58
C ARG A 217 12.62 4.54 4.13
N VAL A 218 11.36 4.92 4.36
CA VAL A 218 10.32 4.04 4.94
C VAL A 218 9.59 3.29 3.84
N PRO A 219 9.63 1.94 3.79
CA PRO A 219 8.81 1.17 2.88
C PRO A 219 7.37 1.09 3.40
N LEU A 220 6.41 1.33 2.52
CA LEU A 220 5.01 1.04 2.74
C LEU A 220 4.62 -0.15 1.86
N TYR A 221 4.20 -1.24 2.48
CA TYR A 221 3.71 -2.43 1.80
C TYR A 221 2.20 -2.39 1.67
N LEU A 222 1.71 -2.58 0.46
CA LEU A 222 0.29 -2.53 0.12
C LEU A 222 -0.17 -3.87 -0.42
N LEU A 223 -1.26 -4.40 0.15
CA LEU A 223 -1.88 -5.65 -0.26
C LEU A 223 -2.96 -5.40 -1.31
N ASP A 224 -2.98 -6.24 -2.34
CA ASP A 224 -3.88 -6.15 -3.49
C ASP A 224 -4.49 -7.52 -3.79
N THR A 225 -5.80 -7.67 -3.54
CA THR A 225 -6.53 -8.91 -3.81
C THR A 225 -7.19 -8.96 -5.18
N ASP A 226 -7.15 -7.86 -5.96
CA ASP A 226 -7.76 -7.80 -7.30
C ASP A 226 -6.91 -8.52 -8.34
N ASN A 227 -6.86 -9.85 -8.24
CA ASN A 227 -6.10 -10.72 -9.12
C ASN A 227 -6.90 -11.98 -9.49
N GLU A 228 -6.43 -12.67 -10.53
CA GLU A 228 -7.10 -13.83 -11.14
C GLU A 228 -7.09 -15.11 -10.28
N MET A 229 -6.30 -15.17 -9.22
CA MET A 229 -6.26 -16.31 -8.29
C MET A 229 -7.46 -16.31 -7.33
N ASN A 230 -8.12 -15.17 -7.19
CA ASN A 230 -9.24 -14.99 -6.28
C ASN A 230 -10.60 -15.09 -7.01
N SER A 231 -11.62 -15.48 -6.24
CA SER A 231 -13.01 -15.32 -6.68
C SER A 231 -13.34 -13.84 -6.88
N GLU A 232 -14.34 -13.54 -7.70
CA GLU A 232 -14.79 -12.16 -7.93
C GLU A 232 -15.17 -11.44 -6.61
N PHE A 233 -15.74 -12.18 -5.68
CA PHE A 233 -16.10 -11.70 -4.34
C PHE A 233 -14.86 -11.35 -3.50
N ASP A 234 -13.79 -12.15 -3.55
CA ASP A 234 -12.58 -11.89 -2.77
C ASP A 234 -11.68 -10.84 -3.42
N ARG A 235 -11.74 -10.70 -4.75
CA ARG A 235 -11.10 -9.58 -5.47
C ARG A 235 -11.59 -8.23 -4.97
N SER A 236 -12.86 -8.13 -4.61
CA SER A 236 -13.49 -6.88 -4.17
C SER A 236 -13.00 -6.37 -2.80
N ILE A 237 -12.30 -7.18 -2.01
CA ILE A 237 -11.80 -6.78 -0.67
C ILE A 237 -10.96 -5.50 -0.76
N THR A 238 -10.12 -5.37 -1.77
CA THR A 238 -9.27 -4.18 -1.97
C THR A 238 -9.76 -3.29 -3.12
N HIS A 239 -11.04 -3.33 -3.47
CA HIS A 239 -11.58 -2.44 -4.50
C HIS A 239 -11.74 -1.01 -4.00
N GLN A 240 -12.34 -0.83 -2.83
CA GLN A 240 -12.72 0.50 -2.32
C GLN A 240 -12.37 0.65 -0.84
N LEU A 241 -11.89 1.84 -0.49
CA LEU A 241 -11.74 2.25 0.89
C LEU A 241 -13.14 2.49 1.49
N TYR A 242 -13.42 1.84 2.62
CA TYR A 242 -14.72 1.88 3.30
C TYR A 242 -15.91 1.42 2.45
N GLY A 243 -15.66 0.63 1.41
CA GLY A 243 -16.70 0.08 0.56
C GLY A 243 -17.23 -1.29 1.03
N GLY A 244 -18.41 -1.65 0.52
CA GLY A 244 -19.03 -2.94 0.80
C GLY A 244 -19.86 -2.97 2.10
N ASP A 245 -20.22 -4.18 2.51
CA ASP A 245 -20.98 -4.47 3.71
C ASP A 245 -20.07 -4.81 4.93
N TRP A 246 -20.65 -5.13 6.07
CA TRP A 246 -19.93 -5.53 7.28
C TRP A 246 -19.05 -6.76 7.08
N GLU A 247 -19.44 -7.70 6.22
CA GLU A 247 -18.62 -8.86 5.91
C GLU A 247 -17.36 -8.46 5.13
N ASN A 248 -17.49 -7.56 4.14
CA ASN A 248 -16.33 -7.03 3.44
C ASN A 248 -15.42 -6.23 4.39
N ARG A 249 -16.01 -5.48 5.33
CA ARG A 249 -15.25 -4.76 6.36
C ARG A 249 -14.42 -5.72 7.22
N LEU A 250 -15.02 -6.79 7.73
CA LEU A 250 -14.29 -7.81 8.49
C LEU A 250 -13.18 -8.47 7.65
N LYS A 251 -13.46 -8.76 6.38
CA LYS A 251 -12.44 -9.27 5.46
C LYS A 251 -11.27 -8.32 5.29
N GLN A 252 -11.50 -7.03 5.18
CA GLN A 252 -10.44 -6.02 5.13
C GLN A 252 -9.61 -6.04 6.42
N GLU A 253 -10.23 -6.14 7.59
CA GLU A 253 -9.50 -6.20 8.86
C GLU A 253 -8.69 -7.48 9.04
N ILE A 254 -9.20 -8.62 8.57
CA ILE A 254 -8.43 -9.88 8.51
C ILE A 254 -7.23 -9.71 7.58
N LEU A 255 -7.43 -9.14 6.39
CA LEU A 255 -6.35 -8.91 5.43
C LEU A 255 -5.28 -7.99 6.01
N LEU A 256 -5.68 -6.88 6.65
CA LEU A 256 -4.74 -5.92 7.21
C LEU A 256 -3.99 -6.50 8.41
N GLY A 257 -4.72 -7.01 9.40
CA GLY A 257 -4.15 -7.47 10.66
C GLY A 257 -3.40 -8.79 10.49
N ILE A 258 -4.13 -9.85 10.15
CA ILE A 258 -3.55 -11.19 10.00
C ILE A 258 -2.63 -11.23 8.77
N GLY A 259 -3.12 -10.78 7.62
CA GLY A 259 -2.33 -10.73 6.39
C GLY A 259 -1.07 -9.88 6.54
N GLY A 260 -1.15 -8.74 7.23
CA GLY A 260 0.02 -7.88 7.47
C GLY A 260 1.11 -8.55 8.32
N VAL A 261 0.73 -9.29 9.37
CA VAL A 261 1.72 -10.07 10.17
C VAL A 261 2.34 -11.19 9.33
N LEU A 262 1.52 -11.91 8.57
CA LEU A 262 2.01 -12.96 7.66
C LEU A 262 2.94 -12.38 6.58
N LEU A 263 2.66 -11.19 6.07
CA LEU A 263 3.52 -10.48 5.13
C LEU A 263 4.89 -10.17 5.76
N LEU A 264 4.92 -9.61 6.96
CA LEU A 264 6.17 -9.33 7.67
C LEU A 264 7.01 -10.60 7.85
N LYS A 265 6.37 -11.72 8.23
CA LYS A 265 7.03 -13.03 8.32
C LYS A 265 7.61 -13.48 6.98
N LYS A 266 6.83 -13.36 5.91
CA LYS A 266 7.25 -13.75 4.56
C LYS A 266 8.41 -12.91 4.04
N LEU A 267 8.46 -11.63 4.39
CA LEU A 267 9.55 -10.71 4.06
C LEU A 267 10.77 -10.84 5.01
N GLY A 268 10.67 -11.66 6.05
CA GLY A 268 11.73 -11.77 7.08
C GLY A 268 11.91 -10.51 7.93
N ILE A 269 10.89 -9.65 7.98
CA ILE A 269 10.90 -8.38 8.72
C ILE A 269 10.42 -8.63 10.16
N LYS A 270 11.29 -8.30 11.13
CA LYS A 270 10.94 -8.30 12.56
C LYS A 270 10.96 -6.86 13.06
N LYS A 271 9.99 -6.51 13.88
CA LYS A 271 9.85 -5.18 14.49
C LYS A 271 9.61 -5.31 15.99
N ASP A 272 10.05 -4.30 16.74
CA ASP A 272 9.89 -4.26 18.19
C ASP A 272 8.48 -3.85 18.59
N VAL A 273 7.87 -2.95 17.83
CA VAL A 273 6.54 -2.38 18.09
C VAL A 273 5.62 -2.61 16.89
N TYR A 274 4.42 -3.09 17.17
CA TYR A 274 3.32 -3.22 16.22
C TYR A 274 2.29 -2.13 16.55
N HIS A 275 2.25 -1.10 15.72
CA HIS A 275 1.43 0.08 15.94
C HIS A 275 0.16 0.00 15.10
N CYS A 276 -0.97 -0.18 15.76
CA CYS A 276 -2.30 -0.17 15.14
C CYS A 276 -2.85 1.25 15.16
N ASN A 277 -3.09 1.82 13.99
CA ASN A 277 -3.81 3.08 13.84
C ASN A 277 -5.30 2.78 13.77
N GLU A 278 -6.05 3.12 14.79
CA GLU A 278 -7.45 2.72 15.05
C GLU A 278 -7.66 1.20 15.21
N GLY A 279 -8.93 0.77 15.38
CA GLY A 279 -9.29 -0.62 15.64
C GLY A 279 -9.11 -1.58 14.46
N HIS A 280 -9.12 -1.07 13.24
CA HIS A 280 -9.18 -1.88 12.02
C HIS A 280 -7.95 -2.78 11.74
N ALA A 281 -6.90 -2.66 12.53
CA ALA A 281 -5.74 -3.55 12.48
C ALA A 281 -5.62 -4.48 13.71
N ALA A 282 -6.58 -4.47 14.62
CA ALA A 282 -6.51 -5.19 15.92
C ALA A 282 -6.21 -6.69 15.75
N LEU A 283 -6.68 -7.31 14.68
CA LEU A 283 -6.44 -8.73 14.39
C LEU A 283 -4.96 -9.08 14.14
N CYS A 284 -4.07 -8.09 14.00
CA CYS A 284 -2.63 -8.34 13.99
C CYS A 284 -2.16 -8.96 15.31
N ASN A 285 -2.76 -8.56 16.43
CA ASN A 285 -2.43 -9.10 17.75
C ASN A 285 -2.91 -10.53 17.93
N VAL A 286 -4.07 -10.89 17.34
CA VAL A 286 -4.58 -12.28 17.34
C VAL A 286 -3.60 -13.19 16.58
N GLN A 287 -3.12 -12.79 15.41
CA GLN A 287 -2.13 -13.59 14.67
C GLN A 287 -0.83 -13.72 15.44
N ARG A 288 -0.35 -12.64 16.08
CA ARG A 288 0.87 -12.66 16.90
C ARG A 288 0.74 -13.58 18.11
N LEU A 289 -0.42 -13.57 18.79
CA LEU A 289 -0.71 -14.50 19.88
C LEU A 289 -0.64 -15.96 19.41
N CYS A 290 -1.29 -16.27 18.28
CA CYS A 290 -1.17 -17.60 17.68
C CYS A 290 0.28 -17.99 17.41
N ASP A 291 1.06 -17.11 16.81
CA ASP A 291 2.46 -17.36 16.47
C ASP A 291 3.32 -17.66 17.70
N TYR A 292 3.13 -16.94 18.81
CA TYR A 292 3.88 -17.16 20.05
C TYR A 292 3.44 -18.46 20.73
N VAL A 293 2.14 -18.75 20.79
CA VAL A 293 1.65 -20.02 21.38
C VAL A 293 2.12 -21.21 20.55
N GLU A 294 2.01 -21.14 19.22
CA GLU A 294 2.50 -22.19 18.32
C GLU A 294 4.04 -22.36 18.39
N SER A 295 4.76 -21.34 18.86
CA SER A 295 6.22 -21.44 19.13
C SER A 295 6.55 -22.07 20.49
N GLY A 296 5.54 -22.37 21.33
CA GLY A 296 5.68 -23.07 22.61
C GLY A 296 5.47 -22.21 23.85
N MET A 297 5.07 -20.93 23.73
CA MET A 297 4.65 -20.13 24.88
C MET A 297 3.26 -20.52 25.36
N SER A 298 2.99 -20.36 26.66
CA SER A 298 1.61 -20.35 27.14
C SER A 298 0.86 -19.12 26.61
N PHE A 299 -0.47 -19.15 26.61
CA PHE A 299 -1.28 -18.00 26.21
C PHE A 299 -0.97 -16.75 27.05
N ASP A 300 -0.84 -16.92 28.38
CA ASP A 300 -0.56 -15.80 29.29
C ASP A 300 0.81 -15.15 29.01
N GLU A 301 1.83 -15.96 28.74
CA GLU A 301 3.15 -15.44 28.33
C GLU A 301 3.09 -14.71 26.99
N ALA A 302 2.41 -15.30 26.01
CA ALA A 302 2.22 -14.69 24.69
C ALA A 302 1.45 -13.36 24.79
N LEU A 303 0.42 -13.31 25.66
CA LEU A 303 -0.37 -12.11 25.89
C LEU A 303 0.49 -10.96 26.44
N GLU A 304 1.35 -11.22 27.41
CA GLU A 304 2.24 -10.20 27.98
C GLU A 304 3.27 -9.71 26.94
N VAL A 305 3.83 -10.59 26.11
CA VAL A 305 4.74 -10.21 25.02
C VAL A 305 4.04 -9.33 24.00
N VAL A 306 2.81 -9.72 23.57
CA VAL A 306 2.04 -8.95 22.61
C VAL A 306 1.64 -7.59 23.18
N ARG A 307 1.20 -7.52 24.45
CA ARG A 307 0.88 -6.25 25.14
C ARG A 307 2.08 -5.32 25.20
N ALA A 308 3.23 -5.82 25.60
CA ALA A 308 4.45 -5.03 25.75
C ALA A 308 5.00 -4.48 24.42
N SER A 309 4.61 -5.07 23.29
CA SER A 309 5.06 -4.71 21.93
C SER A 309 3.95 -4.21 21.03
N SER A 310 2.80 -3.84 21.58
CA SER A 310 1.66 -3.25 20.84
C SER A 310 1.48 -1.79 21.22
N LEU A 311 1.24 -0.96 20.21
CA LEU A 311 0.80 0.43 20.37
C LEU A 311 -0.52 0.60 19.64
N TYR A 312 -1.50 1.20 20.31
CA TYR A 312 -2.82 1.49 19.75
C TYR A 312 -3.09 2.98 19.84
N THR A 313 -3.41 3.61 18.71
CA THR A 313 -3.75 5.03 18.63
C THR A 313 -5.21 5.19 18.24
N VAL A 314 -5.99 5.86 19.08
CA VAL A 314 -7.40 6.18 18.87
C VAL A 314 -7.54 7.66 18.56
N HIS A 315 -8.21 7.99 17.47
CA HIS A 315 -8.48 9.37 17.05
C HIS A 315 -9.95 9.73 17.17
N THR A 316 -10.85 8.75 17.05
CA THR A 316 -12.29 8.94 16.90
C THR A 316 -13.00 8.72 18.23
N PRO A 317 -13.57 9.78 18.87
CA PRO A 317 -14.19 9.68 20.19
C PRO A 317 -15.67 9.26 20.14
N VAL A 318 -16.19 8.93 18.94
CA VAL A 318 -17.61 8.61 18.74
C VAL A 318 -17.80 7.14 18.34
N PRO A 319 -18.96 6.51 18.66
CA PRO A 319 -19.22 5.10 18.35
C PRO A 319 -19.05 4.74 16.87
N ALA A 320 -19.31 5.66 15.94
CA ALA A 320 -19.13 5.44 14.51
C ALA A 320 -17.67 5.19 14.08
N GLY A 321 -16.70 5.47 14.95
CA GLY A 321 -15.28 5.17 14.72
C GLY A 321 -14.85 3.77 15.20
N HIS A 322 -15.78 2.99 15.76
CA HIS A 322 -15.51 1.65 16.27
C HIS A 322 -16.31 0.64 15.47
N ASP A 323 -15.62 -0.35 14.92
CA ASP A 323 -16.28 -1.45 14.22
C ASP A 323 -16.79 -2.49 15.23
N TYR A 324 -18.04 -2.89 15.07
CA TYR A 324 -18.69 -3.94 15.86
C TYR A 324 -19.19 -5.03 14.92
N PHE A 325 -18.68 -6.22 15.09
CA PHE A 325 -19.10 -7.35 14.28
C PHE A 325 -20.08 -8.24 15.06
N ASP A 326 -21.12 -8.69 14.37
CA ASP A 326 -21.99 -9.73 14.89
C ASP A 326 -21.19 -11.00 15.24
N GLU A 327 -21.49 -11.63 16.36
CA GLU A 327 -20.77 -12.82 16.85
C GLU A 327 -20.79 -13.96 15.83
N GLY A 328 -21.91 -14.16 15.13
CA GLY A 328 -22.03 -15.18 14.08
C GLY A 328 -21.13 -14.88 12.88
N LEU A 329 -21.06 -13.61 12.46
CA LEU A 329 -20.16 -13.17 11.39
C LEU A 329 -18.69 -13.30 11.84
N PHE A 330 -18.35 -12.81 13.01
CA PHE A 330 -17.00 -12.90 13.54
C PHE A 330 -16.57 -14.37 13.72
N GLY A 331 -17.43 -15.20 14.31
CA GLY A 331 -17.20 -16.63 14.50
C GLY A 331 -17.04 -17.41 13.19
N LYS A 332 -17.73 -16.96 12.13
CA LYS A 332 -17.55 -17.53 10.79
C LYS A 332 -16.10 -17.51 10.35
N TYR A 333 -15.38 -16.40 10.55
CA TYR A 333 -13.99 -16.22 10.10
C TYR A 333 -12.96 -16.55 11.18
N MET A 334 -13.23 -16.24 12.44
CA MET A 334 -12.28 -16.33 13.54
C MET A 334 -12.46 -17.56 14.44
N GLY A 335 -13.47 -18.39 14.20
CA GLY A 335 -13.81 -19.53 15.06
C GLY A 335 -12.72 -20.58 15.25
N GLY A 336 -11.74 -20.66 14.36
CA GLY A 336 -10.57 -21.55 14.51
C GLY A 336 -9.42 -20.98 15.34
N TYR A 337 -9.41 -19.67 15.62
CA TYR A 337 -8.29 -19.01 16.29
C TYR A 337 -8.17 -19.33 17.79
N PRO A 338 -9.27 -19.47 18.58
CA PRO A 338 -9.17 -19.86 19.98
C PRO A 338 -8.40 -21.16 20.18
N GLN A 339 -8.67 -22.18 19.34
CA GLN A 339 -7.94 -23.44 19.41
C GLN A 339 -6.44 -23.28 19.18
N ARG A 340 -6.04 -22.41 18.26
CA ARG A 340 -4.62 -22.13 17.98
C ARG A 340 -3.92 -21.44 19.17
N MET A 341 -4.68 -20.68 19.95
CA MET A 341 -4.19 -19.97 21.14
C MET A 341 -4.36 -20.77 22.43
N GLY A 342 -5.06 -21.92 22.38
CA GLY A 342 -5.34 -22.75 23.57
C GLY A 342 -6.34 -22.13 24.54
N ILE A 343 -7.25 -21.27 24.07
CA ILE A 343 -8.28 -20.58 24.85
C ILE A 343 -9.69 -20.98 24.39
N SER A 344 -10.71 -20.62 25.15
CA SER A 344 -12.09 -20.79 24.74
C SER A 344 -12.55 -19.67 23.78
N TRP A 345 -13.68 -19.89 23.08
CA TRP A 345 -14.32 -18.85 22.27
C TRP A 345 -14.71 -17.61 23.09
N GLN A 346 -15.13 -17.81 24.32
CA GLN A 346 -15.54 -16.74 25.23
C GLN A 346 -14.38 -15.88 25.70
N ASP A 347 -13.17 -16.42 25.65
CA ASP A 347 -11.94 -15.67 26.04
C ASP A 347 -11.36 -14.84 24.88
N LEU A 348 -11.73 -15.15 23.62
CA LEU A 348 -11.38 -14.36 22.45
C LEU A 348 -12.23 -13.11 22.33
#